data_cd14baa6597fc8bfadd1a85f22db92a4
#
_entry.id   cd14baa6597fc8bfadd1a85f22db92a4
#
_cell.length_a   1.000
_cell.length_b   1.000
_cell.length_c   1.000
_cell.angle_alpha   90.00
_cell.angle_beta   90.00
_cell.angle_gamma   90.00
#
_symmetry.space_group_name_H-M   'P 1'
#
loop_
_entity.id
_entity.type
_entity.pdbx_description
1 polymer ?
#
loop_
_entity_poly.entity_id
_entity_poly.type
_entity_poly.pdbx_seq_one_letter_code
_entity_poly.pdbx_strand_id
1 'polypeptide(L)'
;MKSLAASAALIAAVFGAVPAFAADPAAGKKMAQGTCAVCHGLDGIAKNPDAPHLAAENVEYLLRQLKAFKTGERKHEQMSIIAQGMSDEQMADVSAWYSQIKIKAEMPE
;
A
#
# COMPACT_ATOMS: atom_id res chain seq x y z
N MET A 1 65.41 -8.93 15.06
CA MET A 1 64.29 -8.02 14.78
C MET A 1 63.24 -8.82 14.03
N LYS A 2 62.14 -9.19 14.71
CA LYS A 2 61.06 -10.00 14.14
C LYS A 2 59.95 -9.05 13.69
N SER A 3 59.74 -8.93 12.38
CA SER A 3 58.61 -8.19 11.78
C SER A 3 57.31 -8.98 11.98
N LEU A 4 56.37 -8.41 12.76
CA LEU A 4 55.00 -8.88 12.84
C LEU A 4 54.19 -8.25 11.68
N ALA A 5 53.92 -9.04 10.67
CA ALA A 5 52.98 -8.66 9.62
C ALA A 5 51.54 -8.82 10.14
N ALA A 6 50.85 -7.72 10.35
CA ALA A 6 49.45 -7.70 10.70
C ALA A 6 48.61 -7.89 9.43
N SER A 7 47.99 -9.06 9.26
CA SER A 7 47.04 -9.30 8.19
C SER A 7 45.70 -8.68 8.56
N ALA A 8 45.34 -7.59 7.89
CA ALA A 8 44.03 -6.98 8.00
C ALA A 8 43.03 -7.82 7.14
N ALA A 9 42.15 -8.56 7.78
CA ALA A 9 41.06 -9.24 7.11
C ALA A 9 39.99 -8.24 6.75
N LEU A 10 39.81 -7.96 5.45
CA LEU A 10 38.66 -7.21 4.94
C LEU A 10 37.40 -8.06 5.06
N ILE A 11 36.53 -7.70 6.00
CA ILE A 11 35.16 -8.29 6.06
C ILE A 11 34.32 -7.52 5.03
N ALA A 12 34.08 -8.18 3.89
CA ALA A 12 33.12 -7.68 2.91
C ALA A 12 31.70 -7.90 3.47
N ALA A 13 31.04 -6.84 3.91
CA ALA A 13 29.62 -6.88 4.27
C ALA A 13 28.80 -7.07 2.99
N VAL A 14 28.26 -8.26 2.79
CA VAL A 14 27.30 -8.55 1.72
C VAL A 14 25.97 -7.94 2.15
N PHE A 15 25.69 -6.72 1.71
CA PHE A 15 24.34 -6.16 1.78
C PHE A 15 23.47 -6.93 0.79
N GLY A 16 22.73 -7.92 1.29
CA GLY A 16 21.69 -8.58 0.52
C GLY A 16 20.61 -7.55 0.16
N ALA A 17 20.51 -7.22 -1.13
CA ALA A 17 19.39 -6.41 -1.62
C ALA A 17 18.10 -7.20 -1.38
N VAL A 18 17.24 -6.71 -0.47
CA VAL A 18 15.86 -7.19 -0.33
C VAL A 18 15.15 -6.83 -1.63
N PRO A 19 14.59 -7.79 -2.37
CA PRO A 19 13.85 -7.44 -3.58
C PRO A 19 12.64 -6.59 -3.19
N ALA A 20 12.67 -5.32 -3.57
CA ALA A 20 11.49 -4.46 -3.55
C ALA A 20 10.59 -4.90 -4.70
N PHE A 21 9.43 -5.53 -4.39
CA PHE A 21 8.46 -5.85 -5.43
C PHE A 21 7.67 -4.58 -5.79
N ALA A 22 7.45 -4.37 -7.10
CA ALA A 22 6.60 -3.31 -7.59
C ALA A 22 5.13 -3.69 -7.34
N ALA A 23 4.30 -2.73 -6.93
CA ALA A 23 2.86 -2.94 -6.79
C ALA A 23 2.22 -3.28 -8.15
N ASP A 24 1.27 -4.22 -8.13
CA ASP A 24 0.53 -4.68 -9.31
C ASP A 24 -0.91 -4.13 -9.27
N PRO A 25 -1.25 -3.11 -10.07
CA PRO A 25 -2.60 -2.57 -10.14
C PRO A 25 -3.64 -3.59 -10.63
N ALA A 26 -3.25 -4.58 -11.44
CA ALA A 26 -4.18 -5.60 -11.92
C ALA A 26 -4.57 -6.56 -10.80
N ALA A 27 -3.61 -6.98 -9.97
CA ALA A 27 -3.89 -7.72 -8.74
C ALA A 27 -4.73 -6.88 -7.77
N GLY A 28 -4.43 -5.59 -7.63
CA GLY A 28 -5.20 -4.63 -6.85
C GLY A 28 -6.65 -4.51 -7.31
N LYS A 29 -6.89 -4.44 -8.62
CA LYS A 29 -8.25 -4.44 -9.20
C LYS A 29 -9.02 -5.70 -8.82
N LYS A 30 -8.39 -6.87 -8.96
CA LYS A 30 -9.02 -8.15 -8.63
C LYS A 30 -9.41 -8.22 -7.16
N MET A 31 -8.53 -7.78 -6.27
CA MET A 31 -8.83 -7.71 -4.84
C MET A 31 -9.93 -6.69 -4.55
N ALA A 32 -9.88 -5.52 -5.17
CA ALA A 32 -10.91 -4.50 -5.02
C ALA A 32 -12.30 -4.99 -5.41
N GLN A 33 -12.42 -5.77 -6.50
CA GLN A 33 -13.69 -6.38 -6.91
C GLN A 33 -14.30 -7.26 -5.84
N GLY A 34 -13.49 -8.03 -5.13
CA GLY A 34 -13.96 -8.98 -4.11
C GLY A 34 -14.17 -8.37 -2.71
N THR A 35 -13.51 -7.28 -2.40
CA THR A 35 -13.44 -6.79 -1.01
C THR A 35 -13.80 -5.32 -0.85
N CYS A 36 -13.33 -4.44 -1.73
CA CYS A 36 -13.42 -2.98 -1.53
C CYS A 36 -14.63 -2.35 -2.22
N ALA A 37 -15.02 -2.91 -3.37
CA ALA A 37 -15.96 -2.29 -4.30
C ALA A 37 -17.37 -2.12 -3.73
N VAL A 38 -17.80 -2.98 -2.79
CA VAL A 38 -19.14 -2.90 -2.19
C VAL A 38 -19.40 -1.56 -1.50
N CYS A 39 -18.36 -0.97 -0.90
CA CYS A 39 -18.44 0.33 -0.24
C CYS A 39 -17.80 1.46 -1.03
N HIS A 40 -16.63 1.22 -1.61
CA HIS A 40 -15.82 2.25 -2.26
C HIS A 40 -16.03 2.32 -3.78
N GLY A 41 -16.75 1.37 -4.38
CA GLY A 41 -16.84 1.22 -5.83
C GLY A 41 -15.55 0.63 -6.43
N LEU A 42 -15.66 -0.10 -7.53
CA LEU A 42 -14.49 -0.54 -8.29
C LEU A 42 -13.81 0.64 -8.99
N ASP A 43 -14.60 1.61 -9.38
CA ASP A 43 -14.17 2.90 -9.94
C ASP A 43 -13.67 3.89 -8.89
N GLY A 44 -13.70 3.51 -7.60
CA GLY A 44 -13.29 4.38 -6.50
C GLY A 44 -14.28 5.48 -6.16
N ILE A 45 -15.49 5.45 -6.71
CA ILE A 45 -16.57 6.35 -6.33
C ILE A 45 -17.45 5.61 -5.31
N ALA A 46 -17.50 6.13 -4.10
CA ALA A 46 -18.15 5.47 -2.97
C ALA A 46 -19.63 5.15 -3.26
N LYS A 47 -20.03 3.94 -2.89
CA LYS A 47 -21.42 3.44 -2.99
C LYS A 47 -22.13 3.48 -1.64
N ASN A 48 -21.37 3.66 -0.58
CA ASN A 48 -21.87 3.77 0.79
C ASN A 48 -21.57 5.18 1.31
N PRO A 49 -22.54 5.90 1.89
CA PRO A 49 -22.31 7.27 2.38
C PRO A 49 -21.24 7.39 3.47
N ASP A 50 -20.98 6.31 4.20
CA ASP A 50 -19.92 6.28 5.23
C ASP A 50 -18.53 5.94 4.66
N ALA A 51 -18.44 5.59 3.39
CA ALA A 51 -17.17 5.28 2.73
C ALA A 51 -16.65 6.48 1.93
N PRO A 52 -15.36 6.79 1.98
CA PRO A 52 -14.78 7.84 1.16
C PRO A 52 -14.59 7.37 -0.28
N HIS A 53 -14.54 8.32 -1.22
CA HIS A 53 -14.03 8.08 -2.55
C HIS A 53 -12.54 7.75 -2.48
N LEU A 54 -12.09 6.82 -3.31
CA LEU A 54 -10.69 6.40 -3.40
C LEU A 54 -10.08 6.71 -4.78
N ALA A 55 -10.92 7.05 -5.76
CA ALA A 55 -10.48 7.36 -7.12
C ALA A 55 -9.49 8.51 -7.14
N ALA A 56 -8.36 8.33 -7.83
CA ALA A 56 -7.29 9.32 -7.99
C ALA A 56 -6.63 9.79 -6.67
N GLU A 57 -6.88 9.10 -5.57
CA GLU A 57 -6.23 9.43 -4.30
C GLU A 57 -4.73 9.10 -4.36
N ASN A 58 -3.93 9.82 -3.61
CA ASN A 58 -2.49 9.62 -3.57
C ASN A 58 -2.14 8.20 -3.07
N VAL A 59 -1.32 7.49 -3.84
CA VAL A 59 -0.95 6.10 -3.55
C VAL A 59 -0.30 5.93 -2.18
N GLU A 60 0.60 6.84 -1.81
CA GLU A 60 1.27 6.83 -0.52
C GLU A 60 0.31 7.09 0.64
N TYR A 61 -0.67 7.96 0.42
CA TYR A 61 -1.71 8.22 1.40
C TYR A 61 -2.58 6.98 1.63
N LEU A 62 -3.06 6.35 0.54
CA LEU A 62 -3.87 5.12 0.63
C LEU A 62 -3.12 4.02 1.37
N LEU A 63 -1.86 3.80 1.03
CA LEU A 63 -1.03 2.78 1.67
C LEU A 63 -0.83 3.06 3.16
N ARG A 64 -0.54 4.31 3.54
CA ARG A 64 -0.41 4.69 4.95
C ARG A 64 -1.71 4.46 5.73
N GLN A 65 -2.87 4.78 5.13
CA GLN A 65 -4.15 4.60 5.80
C GLN A 65 -4.48 3.12 6.02
N LEU A 66 -4.23 2.25 5.03
CA LEU A 66 -4.40 0.80 5.19
C LEU A 66 -3.49 0.25 6.29
N LYS A 67 -2.24 0.66 6.32
CA LYS A 67 -1.30 0.28 7.39
C LYS A 67 -1.75 0.79 8.77
N ALA A 68 -2.25 2.01 8.84
CA ALA A 68 -2.78 2.58 10.07
C ALA A 68 -3.98 1.80 10.62
N PHE A 69 -4.91 1.37 9.75
CA PHE A 69 -6.00 0.48 10.15
C PHE A 69 -5.49 -0.88 10.60
N LYS A 70 -4.50 -1.44 9.91
CA LYS A 70 -3.91 -2.73 10.26
C LYS A 70 -3.23 -2.73 11.62
N THR A 71 -2.51 -1.68 11.97
CA THR A 71 -1.77 -1.54 13.24
C THR A 71 -2.64 -1.05 14.39
N GLY A 72 -3.86 -0.57 14.12
CA GLY A 72 -4.75 0.03 15.12
C GLY A 72 -4.43 1.51 15.41
N GLU A 73 -3.49 2.14 14.71
CA GLU A 73 -3.23 3.58 14.78
C GLU A 73 -4.45 4.39 14.33
N ARG A 74 -5.15 3.91 13.30
CA ARG A 74 -6.47 4.39 12.88
C ARG A 74 -7.50 3.28 13.09
N LYS A 75 -8.63 3.62 13.70
CA LYS A 75 -9.67 2.64 14.02
C LYS A 75 -10.94 2.93 13.23
N HIS A 76 -11.49 1.88 12.65
CA HIS A 76 -12.80 1.88 12.01
C HIS A 76 -13.36 0.46 12.06
N GLU A 77 -14.65 0.33 12.37
CA GLU A 77 -15.28 -0.98 12.59
C GLU A 77 -15.01 -1.98 11.46
N GLN A 78 -15.21 -1.58 10.21
CA GLN A 78 -15.02 -2.46 9.05
C GLN A 78 -13.58 -2.42 8.53
N MET A 79 -13.00 -1.22 8.35
CA MET A 79 -11.67 -1.11 7.74
C MET A 79 -10.56 -1.74 8.58
N SER A 80 -10.66 -1.68 9.91
CA SER A 80 -9.69 -2.35 10.78
C SER A 80 -9.69 -3.87 10.59
N ILE A 81 -10.86 -4.48 10.42
CA ILE A 81 -10.99 -5.93 10.15
C ILE A 81 -10.42 -6.26 8.77
N ILE A 82 -10.79 -5.50 7.74
CA ILE A 82 -10.34 -5.72 6.37
C ILE A 82 -8.81 -5.60 6.28
N ALA A 83 -8.25 -4.52 6.81
CA ALA A 83 -6.81 -4.26 6.74
C ALA A 83 -5.98 -5.29 7.52
N GLN A 84 -6.48 -5.82 8.63
CA GLN A 84 -5.80 -6.90 9.38
C GLN A 84 -5.63 -8.17 8.55
N GLY A 85 -6.56 -8.46 7.65
CA GLY A 85 -6.50 -9.59 6.73
C GLY A 85 -5.61 -9.39 5.50
N MET A 86 -5.04 -8.21 5.30
CA MET A 86 -4.25 -7.86 4.12
C MET A 86 -2.75 -8.01 4.36
N SER A 87 -2.04 -8.53 3.36
CA SER A 87 -0.57 -8.46 3.31
C SER A 87 -0.12 -7.05 2.89
N ASP A 88 1.16 -6.73 3.12
CA ASP A 88 1.77 -5.48 2.65
C ASP A 88 1.71 -5.35 1.12
N GLU A 89 1.90 -6.46 0.41
CA GLU A 89 1.77 -6.54 -1.04
C GLU A 89 0.34 -6.20 -1.49
N GLN A 90 -0.66 -6.82 -0.89
CA GLN A 90 -2.07 -6.55 -1.20
C GLN A 90 -2.45 -5.09 -0.92
N MET A 91 -1.96 -4.51 0.16
CA MET A 91 -2.20 -3.09 0.47
C MET A 91 -1.56 -2.18 -0.59
N ALA A 92 -0.35 -2.50 -1.05
CA ALA A 92 0.32 -1.77 -2.12
C ALA A 92 -0.44 -1.90 -3.46
N ASP A 93 -0.89 -3.11 -3.80
CA ASP A 93 -1.60 -3.39 -5.05
C ASP A 93 -2.94 -2.65 -5.15
N VAL A 94 -3.77 -2.68 -4.10
CA VAL A 94 -5.05 -1.96 -4.13
C VAL A 94 -4.85 -0.44 -4.09
N SER A 95 -3.83 0.04 -3.40
CA SER A 95 -3.47 1.46 -3.41
C SER A 95 -3.07 1.91 -4.82
N ALA A 96 -2.30 1.09 -5.53
CA ALA A 96 -1.93 1.33 -6.92
C ALA A 96 -3.14 1.31 -7.86
N TRP A 97 -4.11 0.40 -7.63
CA TRP A 97 -5.33 0.36 -8.43
C TRP A 97 -6.13 1.66 -8.32
N TYR A 98 -6.50 2.05 -7.11
CA TYR A 98 -7.35 3.23 -6.91
C TYR A 98 -6.66 4.55 -7.26
N SER A 99 -5.37 4.67 -7.01
CA SER A 99 -4.62 5.90 -7.30
C SER A 99 -4.54 6.22 -8.80
N GLN A 100 -4.53 5.22 -9.66
CA GLN A 100 -4.43 5.42 -11.12
C GLN A 100 -5.76 5.77 -11.80
N ILE A 101 -6.90 5.62 -11.12
CA ILE A 101 -8.21 5.96 -11.65
C ILE A 101 -8.27 7.46 -11.85
N LYS A 102 -8.58 7.88 -13.08
CA LYS A 102 -8.65 9.31 -13.42
C LYS A 102 -10.05 9.83 -13.15
N ILE A 103 -10.13 10.99 -12.51
CA ILE A 103 -11.35 11.73 -12.29
C ILE A 103 -11.24 13.12 -12.91
N LYS A 104 -12.37 13.72 -13.23
CA LYS A 104 -12.47 15.11 -13.66
C LYS A 104 -13.20 15.89 -12.57
N ALA A 105 -12.59 16.97 -12.11
CA ALA A 105 -13.21 17.86 -11.14
C ALA A 105 -13.83 19.06 -11.86
N GLU A 106 -15.01 19.45 -11.41
CA GLU A 106 -15.67 20.67 -11.84
C GLU A 106 -15.84 21.56 -10.61
N MET A 107 -15.48 22.83 -10.77
CA MET A 107 -15.65 23.81 -9.70
C MET A 107 -17.12 24.23 -9.63
N PRO A 108 -17.68 24.42 -8.43
CA PRO A 108 -18.99 25.00 -8.27
C PRO A 108 -18.96 26.46 -8.76
N GLU A 109 -20.07 26.92 -9.36
CA GLU A 109 -20.26 28.32 -9.75
C GLU A 109 -20.46 29.23 -8.52
#